data_03a38f49177155f221313df59c6a6d06
#
_entry.id   03a38f49177155f221313df59c6a6d06
#
_cell.length_a   1.000
_cell.length_b   1.000
_cell.length_c   1.000
_cell.angle_alpha   90.00
_cell.angle_beta   90.00
_cell.angle_gamma   90.00
#
_symmetry.space_group_name_H-M   'P 1'
#
loop_
_entity.id
_entity.type
_entity.pdbx_description
1 polymer ?
#
loop_
_entity_poly.entity_id
_entity_poly.type
_entity_poly.pdbx_seq_one_letter_code
_entity_poly.pdbx_strand_id
1 'polypeptide(L)'
;MNIVEKLMKLDKGTLEIPSKEITMKLAKLKGEEVTFRCKAIDPERMSEIQEESFEIVDGNMKIVNTFKMKALMITESCDDVFKNADLLKHFKAPSPIELMKEIMLNGEIDDLNEVVQAVNGYEKDLKKKNK
;
A
#
# COMPACT_ATOMS: atom_id res chain seq x y z
N MET A 1 -13.55 30.07 15.14
CA MET A 1 -13.78 29.69 13.75
C MET A 1 -14.23 28.23 13.69
N ASN A 2 -15.35 27.98 13.05
CA ASN A 2 -15.87 26.61 12.98
C ASN A 2 -15.20 25.85 11.83
N ILE A 3 -15.48 24.57 11.75
CA ILE A 3 -14.84 23.68 10.77
C ILE A 3 -15.17 24.10 9.33
N VAL A 4 -16.39 24.54 9.08
CA VAL A 4 -16.79 24.95 7.73
C VAL A 4 -15.99 26.16 7.27
N GLU A 5 -15.82 27.14 8.13
CA GLU A 5 -15.05 28.33 7.82
C GLU A 5 -13.58 27.98 7.55
N LYS A 6 -13.01 27.08 8.34
CA LYS A 6 -11.64 26.63 8.14
C LYS A 6 -11.46 25.99 6.77
N LEU A 7 -12.37 25.09 6.43
CA LEU A 7 -12.28 24.36 5.17
C LEU A 7 -12.48 25.28 3.97
N MET A 8 -13.36 26.26 4.11
CA MET A 8 -13.60 27.21 3.01
C MET A 8 -12.42 28.11 2.70
N LYS A 9 -11.50 28.25 3.63
CA LYS A 9 -10.27 29.03 3.40
C LYS A 9 -9.20 28.26 2.66
N LEU A 10 -9.37 26.94 2.53
CA LEU A 10 -8.38 26.12 1.83
C LEU A 10 -8.65 26.15 0.34
N ASP A 11 -7.59 26.20 -0.42
CA ASP A 11 -7.67 26.14 -1.87
C ASP A 11 -7.59 24.67 -2.29
N LYS A 12 -8.55 24.21 -3.08
CA LYS A 12 -8.57 22.85 -3.57
C LYS A 12 -7.26 22.45 -4.23
N GLY A 13 -6.61 23.40 -4.92
CA GLY A 13 -5.34 23.15 -5.59
C GLY A 13 -4.17 22.87 -4.67
N THR A 14 -4.30 23.20 -3.37
CA THR A 14 -3.24 22.94 -2.41
C THR A 14 -3.39 21.63 -1.65
N LEU A 15 -4.48 20.92 -1.92
CA LEU A 15 -4.66 19.60 -1.30
C LEU A 15 -3.72 18.60 -1.95
N GLU A 16 -3.06 17.81 -1.12
CA GLU A 16 -2.06 16.85 -1.60
C GLU A 16 -2.39 15.45 -1.14
N ILE A 17 -2.04 14.48 -1.99
CA ILE A 17 -2.13 13.08 -1.61
C ILE A 17 -0.89 12.75 -0.79
N PRO A 18 -1.05 12.36 0.48
CA PRO A 18 0.12 12.03 1.32
C PRO A 18 0.94 10.89 0.71
N SER A 19 2.24 10.97 0.92
CA SER A 19 3.14 9.89 0.53
C SER A 19 4.28 9.79 1.53
N LYS A 20 4.85 8.59 1.63
CA LYS A 20 6.04 8.32 2.45
C LYS A 20 6.99 7.48 1.65
N GLU A 21 8.28 7.71 1.86
CA GLU A 21 9.31 6.88 1.24
C GLU A 21 9.91 5.94 2.27
N ILE A 22 10.26 4.74 1.83
CA ILE A 22 10.98 3.80 2.65
C ILE A 22 12.09 3.17 1.80
N THR A 23 13.31 3.16 2.35
CA THR A 23 14.44 2.52 1.70
C THR A 23 14.66 1.16 2.34
N MET A 24 14.73 0.14 1.52
CA MET A 24 14.86 -1.23 1.98
C MET A 24 15.97 -1.93 1.22
N LYS A 25 16.64 -2.87 1.90
CA LYS A 25 17.57 -3.76 1.24
C LYS A 25 16.83 -5.05 0.95
N LEU A 26 16.73 -5.39 -0.33
CA LEU A 26 15.98 -6.58 -0.72
C LEU A 26 16.91 -7.77 -0.85
N ALA A 27 16.68 -8.78 -0.03
CA ALA A 27 17.55 -9.97 0.03
C ALA A 27 17.64 -10.69 -1.31
N LYS A 28 16.53 -10.79 -2.04
CA LYS A 28 16.52 -11.46 -3.34
C LYS A 28 17.30 -10.69 -4.41
N LEU A 29 17.54 -9.41 -4.18
CA LEU A 29 18.34 -8.57 -5.07
C LEU A 29 19.73 -8.35 -4.49
N LYS A 30 20.25 -9.35 -3.78
CA LYS A 30 21.59 -9.35 -3.18
C LYS A 30 21.82 -8.20 -2.21
N GLY A 31 20.76 -7.76 -1.52
CA GLY A 31 20.86 -6.67 -0.56
C GLY A 31 20.88 -5.29 -1.19
N GLU A 32 20.57 -5.20 -2.47
CA GLU A 32 20.48 -3.91 -3.16
C GLU A 32 19.46 -3.02 -2.48
N GLU A 33 19.83 -1.75 -2.25
CA GLU A 33 18.91 -0.79 -1.66
C GLU A 33 17.94 -0.25 -2.71
N VAL A 34 16.66 -0.27 -2.36
CA VAL A 34 15.63 0.33 -3.21
C VAL A 34 14.75 1.23 -2.35
N THR A 35 14.26 2.30 -2.92
CA THR A 35 13.37 3.23 -2.23
C THR A 35 11.99 3.14 -2.86
N PHE A 36 11.01 2.76 -2.04
CA PHE A 36 9.61 2.74 -2.46
C PHE A 36 8.93 4.02 -2.00
N ARG A 37 8.12 4.58 -2.87
CA ARG A 37 7.28 5.70 -2.51
C ARG A 37 5.86 5.19 -2.35
N CYS A 38 5.35 5.25 -1.12
CA CYS A 38 4.02 4.79 -0.77
C CYS A 38 3.07 5.97 -0.77
N LYS A 39 2.04 5.91 -1.61
CA LYS A 39 1.04 6.96 -1.71
C LYS A 39 -0.24 6.52 -1.04
N ALA A 40 -0.99 7.48 -0.48
CA ALA A 40 -2.30 7.15 0.07
C ALA A 40 -3.20 6.65 -1.07
N ILE A 41 -4.03 5.69 -0.75
CA ILE A 41 -4.95 5.06 -1.70
C ILE A 41 -6.30 5.77 -1.59
N ASP A 42 -6.94 6.00 -2.73
CA ASP A 42 -8.29 6.55 -2.75
C ASP A 42 -9.22 5.69 -1.89
N PRO A 43 -10.05 6.30 -1.02
CA PRO A 43 -10.93 5.51 -0.12
C PRO A 43 -11.82 4.52 -0.83
N GLU A 44 -12.32 4.87 -2.01
CA GLU A 44 -13.18 3.98 -2.79
C GLU A 44 -12.39 2.77 -3.28
N ARG A 45 -11.16 3.01 -3.76
CA ARG A 45 -10.27 1.93 -4.17
C ARG A 45 -9.89 1.04 -2.99
N MET A 46 -9.64 1.64 -1.82
CA MET A 46 -9.36 0.87 -0.61
C MET A 46 -10.52 -0.08 -0.28
N SER A 47 -11.76 0.41 -0.43
CA SER A 47 -12.93 -0.41 -0.20
C SER A 47 -13.00 -1.59 -1.18
N GLU A 48 -12.67 -1.35 -2.45
CA GLU A 48 -12.59 -2.42 -3.45
C GLU A 48 -11.55 -3.46 -3.09
N ILE A 49 -10.39 -3.01 -2.62
CA ILE A 49 -9.32 -3.93 -2.21
C ILE A 49 -9.78 -4.82 -1.07
N GLN A 50 -10.47 -4.24 -0.09
CA GLN A 50 -11.00 -5.00 1.03
C GLN A 50 -12.00 -6.04 0.55
N GLU A 51 -12.88 -5.65 -0.36
CA GLU A 51 -13.89 -6.55 -0.93
C GLU A 51 -13.24 -7.69 -1.71
N GLU A 52 -12.25 -7.39 -2.54
CA GLU A 52 -11.54 -8.38 -3.33
C GLU A 52 -10.73 -9.35 -2.47
N SER A 53 -10.43 -8.96 -1.23
CA SER A 53 -9.62 -9.77 -0.33
C SER A 53 -10.42 -10.80 0.46
N PHE A 54 -11.75 -10.76 0.38
CA PHE A 54 -12.57 -11.78 1.02
C PHE A 54 -12.67 -13.01 0.12
N GLU A 55 -12.66 -14.18 0.75
CA GLU A 55 -12.83 -15.44 0.05
C GLU A 55 -13.98 -16.19 0.67
N ILE A 56 -14.71 -16.93 -0.16
CA ILE A 56 -15.80 -17.78 0.32
C ILE A 56 -15.24 -19.17 0.61
N VAL A 57 -15.42 -19.61 1.84
CA VAL A 57 -15.00 -20.93 2.29
C VAL A 57 -16.24 -21.68 2.78
N ASP A 58 -16.34 -22.95 2.44
CA ASP A 58 -17.47 -23.81 2.84
C ASP A 58 -18.82 -23.20 2.48
N GLY A 59 -18.88 -22.57 1.31
CA GLY A 59 -20.14 -22.09 0.73
C GLY A 59 -20.63 -20.76 1.26
N ASN A 60 -20.57 -20.55 2.56
CA ASN A 60 -21.16 -19.35 3.19
C ASN A 60 -20.21 -18.53 4.03
N MET A 61 -19.09 -19.11 4.44
CA MET A 61 -18.17 -18.40 5.32
C MET A 61 -17.23 -17.51 4.51
N LYS A 62 -17.11 -16.26 4.91
CA LYS A 62 -16.17 -15.33 4.30
C LYS A 62 -14.96 -15.17 5.21
N ILE A 63 -13.78 -15.36 4.66
CA ILE A 63 -12.54 -15.09 5.38
C ILE A 63 -11.70 -14.09 4.58
N VAL A 64 -10.84 -13.37 5.29
CA VAL A 64 -9.94 -12.41 4.64
C VAL A 64 -8.68 -13.14 4.20
N ASN A 65 -8.33 -13.00 2.93
CA ASN A 65 -7.04 -13.44 2.44
C ASN A 65 -6.04 -12.33 2.76
N THR A 66 -5.31 -12.48 3.87
CA THR A 66 -4.42 -11.43 4.35
C THR A 66 -3.29 -11.12 3.39
N PHE A 67 -2.74 -12.13 2.73
CA PHE A 67 -1.70 -11.90 1.73
C PHE A 67 -2.23 -11.08 0.57
N LYS A 68 -3.40 -11.45 0.05
CA LYS A 68 -3.99 -10.73 -1.07
C LYS A 68 -4.27 -9.27 -0.72
N MET A 69 -4.76 -9.03 0.49
CA MET A 69 -5.02 -7.66 0.94
C MET A 69 -3.74 -6.83 0.98
N LYS A 70 -2.68 -7.38 1.59
CA LYS A 70 -1.39 -6.68 1.63
C LYS A 70 -0.86 -6.42 0.23
N ALA A 71 -0.94 -7.42 -0.62
CA ALA A 71 -0.41 -7.32 -1.98
C ALA A 71 -1.14 -6.27 -2.80
N LEU A 72 -2.46 -6.24 -2.70
CA LEU A 72 -3.24 -5.24 -3.42
C LEU A 72 -2.98 -3.84 -2.88
N MET A 73 -2.85 -3.69 -1.56
CA MET A 73 -2.52 -2.40 -0.97
C MET A 73 -1.16 -1.90 -1.42
N ILE A 74 -0.17 -2.76 -1.39
CA ILE A 74 1.21 -2.40 -1.79
C ILE A 74 1.27 -2.03 -3.27
N THR A 75 0.70 -2.86 -4.13
CA THR A 75 0.78 -2.64 -5.56
C THR A 75 -0.01 -1.41 -6.00
N GLU A 76 -1.07 -1.06 -5.26
CA GLU A 76 -1.82 0.16 -5.53
C GLU A 76 -1.07 1.38 -5.02
N SER A 77 -0.54 1.31 -3.80
CA SER A 77 0.18 2.42 -3.17
C SER A 77 1.49 2.74 -3.87
N CYS A 78 2.23 1.72 -4.26
CA CYS A 78 3.54 1.84 -4.92
C CYS A 78 3.41 1.53 -6.41
N ASP A 79 2.41 2.11 -7.06
CA ASP A 79 2.09 1.79 -8.45
C ASP A 79 3.17 2.18 -9.44
N ASP A 80 3.96 3.21 -9.13
CA ASP A 80 5.08 3.60 -10.02
C ASP A 80 6.05 2.44 -10.25
N VAL A 81 6.18 1.54 -9.29
CA VAL A 81 7.06 0.39 -9.39
C VAL A 81 6.28 -0.83 -9.87
N PHE A 82 5.26 -1.24 -9.10
CA PHE A 82 4.61 -2.52 -9.34
C PHE A 82 3.69 -2.53 -10.56
N LYS A 83 3.25 -1.37 -11.01
CA LYS A 83 2.45 -1.27 -12.24
C LYS A 83 3.24 -0.72 -13.42
N ASN A 84 4.55 -0.64 -13.29
CA ASN A 84 5.42 -0.19 -14.38
C ASN A 84 5.50 -1.28 -15.43
N ALA A 85 5.03 -0.99 -16.64
CA ALA A 85 4.93 -1.98 -17.71
C ALA A 85 6.28 -2.56 -18.11
N ASP A 86 7.30 -1.72 -18.17
CA ASP A 86 8.64 -2.18 -18.56
C ASP A 86 9.25 -3.10 -17.51
N LEU A 87 9.01 -2.77 -16.23
CA LEU A 87 9.53 -3.59 -15.15
C LEU A 87 8.83 -4.95 -15.09
N LEU A 88 7.52 -4.97 -15.28
CA LEU A 88 6.77 -6.21 -15.34
C LEU A 88 7.28 -7.10 -16.46
N LYS A 89 7.53 -6.51 -17.60
CA LYS A 89 8.06 -7.24 -18.76
C LYS A 89 9.47 -7.76 -18.49
N HIS A 90 10.31 -6.94 -17.89
CA HIS A 90 11.69 -7.31 -17.57
C HIS A 90 11.76 -8.57 -16.72
N PHE A 91 10.92 -8.66 -15.70
CA PHE A 91 10.88 -9.81 -14.78
C PHE A 91 9.93 -10.91 -15.27
N LYS A 92 9.28 -10.71 -16.41
CA LYS A 92 8.30 -11.66 -16.96
C LYS A 92 7.20 -11.94 -15.95
N ALA A 93 6.79 -10.90 -15.22
CA ALA A 93 5.75 -11.01 -14.20
C ALA A 93 4.39 -10.75 -14.86
N PRO A 94 3.44 -11.69 -14.73
CA PRO A 94 2.13 -11.51 -15.38
C PRO A 94 1.24 -10.49 -14.70
N SER A 95 1.59 -10.07 -13.48
CA SER A 95 0.79 -9.10 -12.74
C SER A 95 1.66 -8.38 -11.71
N PRO A 96 1.18 -7.22 -11.20
CA PRO A 96 1.90 -6.53 -10.13
C PRO A 96 2.16 -7.39 -8.90
N ILE A 97 1.20 -8.22 -8.49
CA ILE A 97 1.38 -9.09 -7.34
C ILE A 97 2.49 -10.10 -7.59
N GLU A 98 2.56 -10.65 -8.80
CA GLU A 98 3.63 -11.60 -9.13
C GLU A 98 5.00 -10.93 -9.12
N LEU A 99 5.08 -9.67 -9.57
CA LEU A 99 6.31 -8.92 -9.48
C LEU A 99 6.74 -8.74 -8.01
N MET A 100 5.81 -8.38 -7.16
CA MET A 100 6.11 -8.23 -5.73
C MET A 100 6.65 -9.53 -5.14
N LYS A 101 6.02 -10.65 -5.45
CA LYS A 101 6.49 -11.97 -4.99
C LYS A 101 7.87 -12.31 -5.50
N GLU A 102 8.17 -11.86 -6.71
CA GLU A 102 9.45 -12.14 -7.35
C GLU A 102 10.60 -11.46 -6.63
N ILE A 103 10.41 -10.24 -6.15
CA ILE A 103 11.51 -9.42 -5.64
C ILE A 103 11.55 -9.27 -4.12
N MET A 104 10.52 -9.71 -3.39
CA MET A 104 10.43 -9.47 -1.94
C MET A 104 10.20 -10.73 -1.15
N LEU A 105 10.78 -10.76 0.05
CA LEU A 105 10.49 -11.76 1.06
C LEU A 105 9.27 -11.33 1.88
N ASN A 106 8.66 -12.29 2.55
CA ASN A 106 7.46 -12.03 3.35
C ASN A 106 7.63 -10.93 4.39
N GLY A 107 8.75 -10.96 5.11
CA GLY A 107 9.03 -9.92 6.12
C GLY A 107 9.16 -8.53 5.51
N GLU A 108 9.74 -8.46 4.31
CA GLU A 108 9.87 -7.19 3.59
C GLU A 108 8.49 -6.69 3.14
N ILE A 109 7.64 -7.62 2.71
CA ILE A 109 6.26 -7.27 2.35
C ILE A 109 5.53 -6.70 3.56
N ASP A 110 5.69 -7.32 4.72
CA ASP A 110 5.08 -6.83 5.95
C ASP A 110 5.56 -5.43 6.30
N ASP A 111 6.86 -5.20 6.21
CA ASP A 111 7.44 -3.89 6.51
C ASP A 111 6.90 -2.81 5.56
N LEU A 112 6.84 -3.12 4.28
CA LEU A 112 6.32 -2.18 3.30
C LEU A 112 4.83 -1.90 3.54
N ASN A 113 4.08 -2.94 3.89
CA ASN A 113 2.65 -2.80 4.17
C ASN A 113 2.39 -1.89 5.37
N GLU A 114 3.26 -1.93 6.39
CA GLU A 114 3.12 -1.02 7.53
C GLU A 114 3.22 0.44 7.10
N VAL A 115 4.13 0.75 6.19
CA VAL A 115 4.27 2.11 5.68
C VAL A 115 3.04 2.50 4.86
N VAL A 116 2.53 1.57 4.04
CA VAL A 116 1.32 1.81 3.26
C VAL A 116 0.13 2.12 4.19
N GLN A 117 -0.01 1.35 5.26
CA GLN A 117 -1.09 1.60 6.22
C GLN A 117 -0.94 2.96 6.90
N ALA A 118 0.27 3.29 7.30
CA ALA A 118 0.53 4.57 7.97
C ALA A 118 0.18 5.76 7.08
N VAL A 119 0.56 5.70 5.80
CA VAL A 119 0.28 6.81 4.89
C VAL A 119 -1.22 6.95 4.59
N ASN A 120 -1.97 5.88 4.80
CA ASN A 120 -3.43 5.90 4.65
C ASN A 120 -4.16 6.25 5.93
N GLY A 121 -3.42 6.66 6.96
CA GLY A 121 -4.03 7.13 8.20
C GLY A 121 -4.17 6.07 9.29
N TYR A 122 -3.69 4.86 9.07
CA TYR A 122 -3.75 3.80 10.08
C TYR A 122 -2.47 3.78 10.91
N GLU A 123 -2.16 4.89 11.53
CA GLU A 123 -0.91 5.04 12.24
C GLU A 123 -1.07 4.63 13.69
N LYS A 124 -0.47 3.50 14.05
CA LYS A 124 -0.57 2.97 15.41
C LYS A 124 0.28 3.76 16.40
N ASP A 125 1.31 4.42 15.93
CA ASP A 125 2.24 5.14 16.80
C ASP A 125 1.58 6.29 17.55
N LEU A 126 0.52 6.86 16.99
CA LEU A 126 -0.22 7.93 17.67
C LEU A 126 -0.74 7.48 19.01
N LYS A 127 -1.18 6.23 19.11
CA LYS A 127 -1.70 5.68 20.37
C LYS A 127 -0.60 5.53 21.39
N LYS A 128 0.59 5.21 20.98
CA LYS A 128 1.72 5.06 21.88
C LYS A 128 2.18 6.40 22.42
N LYS A 129 2.12 7.42 21.60
CA LYS A 129 2.56 8.76 22.00
C LYS A 129 1.66 9.39 23.02
N ASN A 130 0.44 8.95 23.12
CA ASN A 130 -0.55 9.50 24.02
C ASN A 130 -0.53 8.87 25.41
N LYS A 131 0.45 8.07 25.70
CA LYS A 131 0.54 7.39 26.99
C LYS A 131 1.51 8.03 27.95
#